data_3c2306a135f43d6adf3c3c5426780549
#
_entry.id   3c2306a135f43d6adf3c3c5426780549
#
_cell.length_a   1.000
_cell.length_b   1.000
_cell.length_c   1.000
_cell.angle_alpha   90.00
_cell.angle_beta   90.00
_cell.angle_gamma   90.00
#
_symmetry.space_group_name_H-M   'P 1'
#
loop_
_entity.id
_entity.type
_entity.pdbx_description
1 polymer ?
#
loop_
_entity_poly.entity_id
_entity_poly.type
_entity_poly.pdbx_seq_one_letter_code
_entity_poly.pdbx_strand_id
1 'polypeptide(L)'
;MSNLLERQTVLVVDDVPENIDLLSEVLREHYHIRVATNGEKALKIVYSDSPPDLILLDIMMPGLSGLELCRRLKANPDRRKIPVIFVTAMCSVEDEQLGLETGAVDYITKPISPPVVLARVRTHLALYDQTRELERMVYQRTLELSMSRQQIIRRLGRAAEYRDDETGNHVLRVGHYSRLIAETHGLGQKASGIIFAAAPMHDVGKIGIRDAILLKPGKLDAAEWEVMRQHPAIGAEIIGDHDSDLLQTARSISLTHHERWDGRGYPAQLKGEAIPLEGRIVAIADVFDALISRRPYKPAYNVDDSLKIMAAQEGSHFDPALMDAFRKTLPEILDVMNEYADEKGALTDRGLVADFGGDA
;
A
#
# COMPACT_ATOMS: atom_id res chain seq x y z
N MET A 1 11.16 -6.40 35.14
CA MET A 1 12.39 -5.93 34.48
C MET A 1 12.05 -4.55 33.96
N SER A 2 12.56 -3.50 34.59
CA SER A 2 12.24 -2.11 34.25
C SER A 2 12.80 -1.78 32.87
N ASN A 3 11.90 -1.45 31.96
CA ASN A 3 12.24 -0.77 30.72
C ASN A 3 13.06 0.47 31.09
N LEU A 4 14.32 0.50 30.70
CA LEU A 4 15.10 1.73 30.63
C LEU A 4 14.47 2.53 29.49
N LEU A 5 13.41 3.28 29.82
CA LEU A 5 12.85 4.30 28.92
C LEU A 5 14.01 5.23 28.61
N GLU A 6 14.46 5.24 27.38
CA GLU A 6 15.41 6.25 26.90
C GLU A 6 14.82 7.60 27.26
N ARG A 7 15.56 8.38 28.08
CA ARG A 7 15.10 9.71 28.47
C ARG A 7 14.94 10.56 27.21
N GLN A 8 13.80 11.22 27.09
CA GLN A 8 13.54 12.14 25.98
C GLN A 8 14.59 13.25 25.94
N THR A 9 14.93 13.70 24.73
CA THR A 9 15.97 14.72 24.51
C THR A 9 15.32 16.08 24.29
N VAL A 10 15.68 17.06 25.12
CA VAL A 10 15.31 18.46 24.97
C VAL A 10 16.50 19.25 24.46
N LEU A 11 16.32 19.97 23.35
CA LEU A 11 17.31 20.91 22.84
C LEU A 11 17.02 22.31 23.37
N VAL A 12 17.99 22.88 24.06
CA VAL A 12 17.96 24.28 24.54
C VAL A 12 18.78 25.15 23.60
N VAL A 13 18.16 26.18 23.05
CA VAL A 13 18.79 27.12 22.08
C VAL A 13 18.65 28.54 22.59
N ASP A 14 19.75 29.13 22.98
CA ASP A 14 19.83 30.53 23.46
C ASP A 14 21.27 31.03 23.20
N ASP A 15 21.48 32.30 22.89
CA ASP A 15 22.81 32.85 22.68
C ASP A 15 23.48 33.30 24.00
N VAL A 16 22.69 33.37 25.08
CA VAL A 16 23.15 33.75 26.41
C VAL A 16 23.41 32.49 27.25
N PRO A 17 24.71 32.23 27.64
CA PRO A 17 25.05 30.99 28.37
C PRO A 17 24.32 30.80 29.69
N GLU A 18 24.03 31.90 30.42
CA GLU A 18 23.32 31.86 31.70
C GLU A 18 21.90 31.31 31.56
N ASN A 19 21.23 31.59 30.44
CA ASN A 19 19.91 31.04 30.15
C ASN A 19 19.97 29.53 29.85
N ILE A 20 21.00 29.11 29.07
CA ILE A 20 21.25 27.70 28.80
C ILE A 20 21.52 26.94 30.09
N ASP A 21 22.36 27.47 30.96
CA ASP A 21 22.70 26.82 32.24
C ASP A 21 21.48 26.68 33.14
N LEU A 22 20.69 27.74 33.27
CA LEU A 22 19.46 27.73 34.05
C LEU A 22 18.43 26.70 33.55
N LEU A 23 18.14 26.72 32.23
CA LEU A 23 17.22 25.77 31.63
C LEU A 23 17.73 24.32 31.69
N SER A 24 19.03 24.14 31.49
CA SER A 24 19.67 22.82 31.61
C SER A 24 19.61 22.29 33.04
N GLU A 25 19.85 23.12 34.04
CA GLU A 25 19.73 22.74 35.47
C GLU A 25 18.34 22.28 35.81
N VAL A 26 17.32 23.03 35.38
CA VAL A 26 15.90 22.72 35.63
C VAL A 26 15.47 21.39 35.01
N LEU A 27 16.02 21.03 33.84
CA LEU A 27 15.52 19.93 33.03
C LEU A 27 16.35 18.63 33.15
N ARG A 28 17.64 18.70 33.49
CA ARG A 28 18.58 17.56 33.45
C ARG A 28 18.21 16.37 34.37
N GLU A 29 17.44 16.60 35.41
CA GLU A 29 16.97 15.50 36.26
C GLU A 29 15.97 14.58 35.56
N HIS A 30 15.24 15.12 34.56
CA HIS A 30 14.14 14.46 33.87
C HIS A 30 14.45 14.07 32.45
N TYR A 31 15.30 14.85 31.74
CA TYR A 31 15.53 14.78 30.30
C TYR A 31 17.03 14.75 29.94
N HIS A 32 17.34 14.21 28.77
CA HIS A 32 18.64 14.44 28.12
C HIS A 32 18.67 15.83 27.54
N ILE A 33 19.68 16.65 27.92
CA ILE A 33 19.78 18.01 27.43
C ILE A 33 20.86 18.10 26.35
N ARG A 34 20.50 18.65 25.22
CA ARG A 34 21.42 19.11 24.19
C ARG A 34 21.34 20.63 24.15
N VAL A 35 22.45 21.29 23.83
CA VAL A 35 22.52 22.76 23.82
C VAL A 35 23.05 23.29 22.51
N ALA A 36 22.54 24.44 22.09
CA ALA A 36 23.04 25.19 20.95
C ALA A 36 23.06 26.68 21.28
N THR A 37 24.19 27.34 20.99
CA THR A 37 24.38 28.76 21.27
C THR A 37 24.00 29.66 20.08
N ASN A 38 23.45 29.13 19.02
CA ASN A 38 22.92 29.86 17.85
C ASN A 38 22.04 28.91 16.99
N GLY A 39 21.30 29.51 16.05
CA GLY A 39 20.40 28.79 15.17
C GLY A 39 21.08 27.79 14.23
N GLU A 40 22.30 28.06 13.76
CA GLU A 40 23.01 27.14 12.86
C GLU A 40 23.48 25.86 13.56
N LYS A 41 23.93 25.95 14.82
CA LYS A 41 24.25 24.77 15.63
C LYS A 41 22.98 23.99 15.95
N ALA A 42 21.88 24.68 16.24
CA ALA A 42 20.59 24.05 16.47
C ALA A 42 20.14 23.25 15.24
N LEU A 43 20.24 23.79 14.02
CA LEU A 43 19.93 23.06 12.78
C LEU A 43 20.78 21.78 12.65
N LYS A 44 22.09 21.84 12.90
CA LYS A 44 22.96 20.66 12.84
C LYS A 44 22.50 19.56 13.79
N ILE A 45 22.03 19.95 14.97
CA ILE A 45 21.51 19.00 15.99
C ILE A 45 20.19 18.40 15.52
N VAL A 46 19.28 19.21 15.02
CA VAL A 46 17.94 18.76 14.58
C VAL A 46 18.01 17.84 13.36
N TYR A 47 18.97 18.08 12.47
CA TYR A 47 19.18 17.23 11.27
C TYR A 47 20.17 16.08 11.49
N SER A 48 20.62 15.84 12.72
CA SER A 48 21.42 14.66 13.05
C SER A 48 20.56 13.36 13.07
N ASP A 49 21.24 12.20 13.13
CA ASP A 49 20.59 10.90 13.22
C ASP A 49 19.75 10.72 14.49
N SER A 50 20.01 11.53 15.52
CA SER A 50 19.28 11.55 16.79
C SER A 50 18.69 12.94 17.03
N PRO A 51 17.58 13.31 16.40
CA PRO A 51 16.94 14.60 16.61
C PRO A 51 16.36 14.74 18.03
N PRO A 52 16.19 15.97 18.55
CA PRO A 52 15.53 16.18 19.84
C PRO A 52 14.04 15.91 19.77
N ASP A 53 13.43 15.55 20.90
CA ASP A 53 11.99 15.35 21.05
C ASP A 53 11.24 16.68 21.30
N LEU A 54 11.93 17.74 21.76
CA LEU A 54 11.39 19.08 21.99
C LEU A 54 12.52 20.11 21.90
N ILE A 55 12.19 21.32 21.44
CA ILE A 55 13.12 22.45 21.36
C ILE A 55 12.61 23.60 22.20
N LEU A 56 13.42 24.06 23.15
CA LEU A 56 13.28 25.36 23.79
C LEU A 56 14.15 26.36 23.00
N LEU A 57 13.56 27.42 22.46
CA LEU A 57 14.19 28.26 21.45
C LEU A 57 14.03 29.74 21.81
N ASP A 58 15.15 30.43 22.02
CA ASP A 58 15.11 31.89 22.09
C ASP A 58 14.78 32.49 20.71
N ILE A 59 13.97 33.50 20.71
CA ILE A 59 13.59 34.26 19.50
C ILE A 59 14.73 35.17 19.05
N MET A 60 15.35 35.86 19.99
CA MET A 60 16.30 36.94 19.73
C MET A 60 17.73 36.44 19.79
N MET A 61 18.21 35.87 18.70
CA MET A 61 19.61 35.42 18.57
C MET A 61 20.31 36.11 17.38
N PRO A 62 21.61 36.35 17.47
CA PRO A 62 22.38 36.90 16.35
C PRO A 62 22.48 35.90 15.21
N GLY A 63 22.43 36.39 13.99
CA GLY A 63 22.48 35.56 12.77
C GLY A 63 21.11 34.96 12.45
N LEU A 64 20.95 33.63 12.55
CA LEU A 64 19.69 32.96 12.33
C LEU A 64 18.79 33.09 13.55
N SER A 65 17.74 33.93 13.44
CA SER A 65 16.77 34.15 14.52
C SER A 65 15.94 32.89 14.84
N GLY A 66 15.40 32.81 16.07
CA GLY A 66 14.56 31.70 16.48
C GLY A 66 13.29 31.57 15.62
N LEU A 67 12.67 32.65 15.21
CA LEU A 67 11.51 32.63 14.32
C LEU A 67 11.84 31.99 12.96
N GLU A 68 12.96 32.39 12.36
CA GLU A 68 13.39 31.84 11.07
C GLU A 68 13.80 30.37 11.19
N LEU A 69 14.46 29.98 12.30
CA LEU A 69 14.76 28.60 12.61
C LEU A 69 13.48 27.75 12.71
N CYS A 70 12.50 28.22 13.48
CA CYS A 70 11.20 27.55 13.62
C CYS A 70 10.51 27.38 12.26
N ARG A 71 10.49 28.42 11.44
CA ARG A 71 9.89 28.38 10.10
C ARG A 71 10.52 27.34 9.21
N ARG A 72 11.86 27.21 9.21
CA ARG A 72 12.59 26.18 8.46
C ARG A 72 12.30 24.77 8.96
N LEU A 73 12.18 24.58 10.27
CA LEU A 73 11.82 23.29 10.86
C LEU A 73 10.40 22.88 10.46
N LYS A 74 9.45 23.81 10.53
CA LYS A 74 8.05 23.55 10.20
C LYS A 74 7.79 23.35 8.70
N ALA A 75 8.65 23.86 7.84
CA ALA A 75 8.61 23.61 6.41
C ALA A 75 9.15 22.20 6.02
N ASN A 76 9.91 21.54 6.89
CA ASN A 76 10.48 20.22 6.61
C ASN A 76 9.52 19.09 7.05
N PRO A 77 9.09 18.20 6.14
CA PRO A 77 8.13 17.12 6.44
C PRO A 77 8.57 16.19 7.60
N ASP A 78 9.87 15.89 7.69
CA ASP A 78 10.41 14.94 8.68
C ASP A 78 10.62 15.58 10.06
N ARG A 79 10.74 16.91 10.14
CA ARG A 79 11.11 17.66 11.36
C ARG A 79 9.97 18.55 11.87
N ARG A 80 8.96 18.86 11.04
CA ARG A 80 7.85 19.77 11.40
C ARG A 80 7.05 19.35 12.63
N LYS A 81 7.10 18.06 12.97
CA LYS A 81 6.37 17.50 14.11
C LYS A 81 7.05 17.79 15.46
N ILE A 82 8.36 18.07 15.48
CA ILE A 82 9.09 18.38 16.70
C ILE A 82 8.47 19.62 17.34
N PRO A 83 7.97 19.57 18.59
CA PRO A 83 7.43 20.71 19.28
C PRO A 83 8.53 21.75 19.56
N VAL A 84 8.21 23.01 19.25
CA VAL A 84 9.07 24.16 19.54
C VAL A 84 8.34 25.04 20.53
N ILE A 85 8.97 25.33 21.69
CA ILE A 85 8.49 26.27 22.67
C ILE A 85 9.44 27.46 22.64
N PHE A 86 8.92 28.67 22.38
CA PHE A 86 9.75 29.85 22.45
C PHE A 86 10.03 30.25 23.89
N VAL A 87 11.27 30.72 24.15
CA VAL A 87 11.68 31.30 25.43
C VAL A 87 12.08 32.74 25.14
N THR A 88 11.25 33.73 25.50
CA THR A 88 11.40 35.09 25.02
C THR A 88 11.19 36.15 26.09
N ALA A 89 11.88 37.29 25.94
CA ALA A 89 11.60 38.51 26.71
C ALA A 89 10.45 39.35 26.08
N MET A 90 10.01 39.00 24.88
CA MET A 90 8.90 39.68 24.20
C MET A 90 7.58 39.27 24.88
N CYS A 91 6.81 40.25 25.30
CA CYS A 91 5.57 40.07 26.08
C CYS A 91 4.35 40.77 25.44
N SER A 92 4.46 41.24 24.19
CA SER A 92 3.32 41.80 23.49
C SER A 92 2.43 40.70 22.92
N VAL A 93 1.15 40.97 22.80
CA VAL A 93 0.15 40.04 22.23
C VAL A 93 0.52 39.73 20.75
N GLU A 94 1.03 40.72 20.06
CA GLU A 94 1.46 40.62 18.67
C GLU A 94 2.65 39.68 18.51
N ASP A 95 3.59 39.67 19.45
CA ASP A 95 4.76 38.78 19.43
C ASP A 95 4.37 37.33 19.71
N GLU A 96 3.45 37.11 20.67
CA GLU A 96 2.90 35.79 20.97
C GLU A 96 2.15 35.21 19.78
N GLN A 97 1.32 36.01 19.14
CA GLN A 97 0.59 35.61 17.94
C GLN A 97 1.55 35.24 16.80
N LEU A 98 2.56 36.07 16.53
CA LEU A 98 3.56 35.80 15.51
C LEU A 98 4.33 34.49 15.78
N GLY A 99 4.66 34.23 17.04
CA GLY A 99 5.33 33.00 17.45
C GLY A 99 4.48 31.75 17.15
N LEU A 100 3.21 31.76 17.53
CA LEU A 100 2.28 30.66 17.29
C LEU A 100 1.99 30.47 15.79
N GLU A 101 1.80 31.56 15.03
CA GLU A 101 1.62 31.50 13.57
C GLU A 101 2.83 30.92 12.83
N THR A 102 4.02 31.02 13.42
CA THR A 102 5.25 30.41 12.89
C THR A 102 5.25 28.88 13.06
N GLY A 103 4.32 28.33 13.86
CA GLY A 103 4.14 26.90 14.10
C GLY A 103 4.76 26.43 15.43
N ALA A 104 5.18 27.33 16.32
CA ALA A 104 5.51 26.94 17.68
C ALA A 104 4.25 26.44 18.43
N VAL A 105 4.45 25.55 19.39
CA VAL A 105 3.35 24.96 20.16
C VAL A 105 3.04 25.75 21.44
N ASP A 106 4.01 26.57 21.90
CA ASP A 106 3.88 27.34 23.13
C ASP A 106 5.00 28.38 23.24
N TYR A 107 4.95 29.23 24.27
CA TYR A 107 6.01 30.18 24.62
C TYR A 107 6.19 30.25 26.15
N ILE A 108 7.37 30.67 26.58
CA ILE A 108 7.75 30.91 27.98
C ILE A 108 8.36 32.30 28.05
N THR A 109 7.81 33.16 28.92
CA THR A 109 8.31 34.51 29.10
C THR A 109 9.50 34.53 30.05
N LYS A 110 10.51 35.35 29.76
CA LYS A 110 11.59 35.71 30.68
C LYS A 110 11.10 36.79 31.66
N PRO A 111 11.40 36.74 33.00
CA PRO A 111 12.32 35.82 33.61
C PRO A 111 11.80 34.40 33.76
N ILE A 112 12.68 33.42 33.54
CA ILE A 112 12.36 32.00 33.50
C ILE A 112 11.90 31.51 34.88
N SER A 113 10.70 30.92 34.93
CA SER A 113 10.16 30.24 36.12
C SER A 113 10.33 28.73 35.99
N PRO A 114 11.21 28.08 36.81
CA PRO A 114 11.46 26.65 36.72
C PRO A 114 10.22 25.75 36.74
N PRO A 115 9.22 25.95 37.62
CA PRO A 115 8.00 25.14 37.62
C PRO A 115 7.18 25.27 36.31
N VAL A 116 7.17 26.45 35.69
CA VAL A 116 6.46 26.71 34.44
C VAL A 116 7.14 25.99 33.27
N VAL A 117 8.47 26.07 33.20
CA VAL A 117 9.28 25.35 32.18
C VAL A 117 9.02 23.85 32.27
N LEU A 118 9.16 23.25 33.45
CA LEU A 118 8.93 21.82 33.66
C LEU A 118 7.49 21.41 33.27
N ALA A 119 6.49 22.17 33.67
CA ALA A 119 5.10 21.87 33.34
C ALA A 119 4.85 21.90 31.83
N ARG A 120 5.31 22.95 31.13
CA ARG A 120 5.12 23.09 29.66
C ARG A 120 5.89 22.04 28.89
N VAL A 121 7.17 21.80 29.19
CA VAL A 121 7.98 20.77 28.56
C VAL A 121 7.33 19.39 28.72
N ARG A 122 6.91 19.05 29.93
CA ARG A 122 6.23 17.78 30.22
C ARG A 122 4.94 17.61 29.42
N THR A 123 4.12 18.67 29.37
CA THR A 123 2.84 18.64 28.64
C THR A 123 3.06 18.43 27.16
N HIS A 124 3.97 19.20 26.53
CA HIS A 124 4.19 19.09 25.10
C HIS A 124 4.92 17.84 24.68
N LEU A 125 5.82 17.28 25.50
CA LEU A 125 6.43 15.98 25.26
C LEU A 125 5.40 14.85 25.37
N ALA A 126 4.50 14.89 26.35
CA ALA A 126 3.43 13.89 26.48
C ALA A 126 2.48 13.91 25.28
N LEU A 127 2.09 15.11 24.80
CA LEU A 127 1.27 15.25 23.58
C LEU A 127 2.01 14.77 22.33
N TYR A 128 3.30 15.03 22.22
CA TYR A 128 4.11 14.58 21.11
C TYR A 128 4.20 13.05 21.06
N ASP A 129 4.47 12.40 22.18
CA ASP A 129 4.51 10.95 22.28
C ASP A 129 3.16 10.31 21.96
N GLN A 130 2.08 10.88 22.50
CA GLN A 130 0.73 10.40 22.22
C GLN A 130 0.43 10.48 20.72
N THR A 131 0.80 11.57 20.06
CA THR A 131 0.60 11.76 18.62
C THR A 131 1.40 10.73 17.82
N ARG A 132 2.67 10.51 18.16
CA ARG A 132 3.53 9.49 17.51
C ARG A 132 2.95 8.09 17.67
N GLU A 133 2.48 7.74 18.86
CA GLU A 133 1.89 6.42 19.11
C GLU A 133 0.58 6.23 18.35
N LEU A 134 -0.29 7.26 18.28
CA LEU A 134 -1.51 7.23 17.48
C LEU A 134 -1.21 7.04 16.00
N GLU A 135 -0.25 7.78 15.44
CA GLU A 135 0.16 7.63 14.04
C GLU A 135 0.69 6.22 13.76
N ARG A 136 1.51 5.67 14.67
CA ARG A 136 2.01 4.30 14.56
C ARG A 136 0.88 3.28 14.58
N MET A 137 -0.09 3.44 15.50
CA MET A 137 -1.26 2.55 15.58
C MET A 137 -2.13 2.66 14.31
N VAL A 138 -2.39 3.86 13.81
CA VAL A 138 -3.15 4.07 12.57
C VAL A 138 -2.46 3.37 11.39
N TYR A 139 -1.15 3.55 11.25
CA TYR A 139 -0.37 2.89 10.20
C TYR A 139 -0.47 1.36 10.29
N GLN A 140 -0.24 0.79 11.49
CA GLN A 140 -0.34 -0.65 11.71
C GLN A 140 -1.75 -1.20 11.41
N ARG A 141 -2.80 -0.51 11.91
CA ARG A 141 -4.18 -0.92 11.65
C ARG A 141 -4.57 -0.84 10.19
N THR A 142 -4.08 0.17 9.47
CA THR A 142 -4.32 0.30 8.04
C THR A 142 -3.66 -0.85 7.27
N LEU A 143 -2.44 -1.23 7.65
CA LEU A 143 -1.73 -2.35 7.05
C LEU A 143 -2.45 -3.69 7.34
N GLU A 144 -2.81 -3.97 8.60
CA GLU A 144 -3.56 -5.16 8.99
C GLU A 144 -4.90 -5.28 8.21
N LEU A 145 -5.62 -4.16 8.07
CA LEU A 145 -6.89 -4.12 7.34
C LEU A 145 -6.68 -4.42 5.86
N SER A 146 -5.64 -3.86 5.24
CA SER A 146 -5.29 -4.11 3.85
C SER A 146 -4.96 -5.59 3.63
N MET A 147 -4.12 -6.18 4.49
CA MET A 147 -3.77 -7.61 4.43
C MET A 147 -5.01 -8.51 4.60
N SER A 148 -5.86 -8.20 5.57
CA SER A 148 -7.09 -8.95 5.82
C SER A 148 -8.05 -8.91 4.61
N ARG A 149 -8.23 -7.73 3.98
CA ARG A 149 -9.03 -7.60 2.76
C ARG A 149 -8.49 -8.47 1.62
N GLN A 150 -7.19 -8.46 1.38
CA GLN A 150 -6.57 -9.29 0.34
C GLN A 150 -6.76 -10.78 0.62
N GLN A 151 -6.61 -11.22 1.88
CA GLN A 151 -6.85 -12.62 2.26
C GLN A 151 -8.29 -13.04 2.01
N ILE A 152 -9.27 -12.20 2.34
CA ILE A 152 -10.69 -12.49 2.10
C ILE A 152 -10.95 -12.65 0.60
N ILE A 153 -10.45 -11.74 -0.24
CA ILE A 153 -10.62 -11.80 -1.69
C ILE A 153 -10.00 -13.07 -2.27
N ARG A 154 -8.76 -13.40 -1.88
CA ARG A 154 -8.09 -14.64 -2.32
C ARG A 154 -8.87 -15.88 -1.88
N ARG A 155 -9.40 -15.91 -0.66
CA ARG A 155 -10.21 -17.05 -0.16
C ARG A 155 -11.54 -17.18 -0.90
N LEU A 156 -12.19 -16.06 -1.27
CA LEU A 156 -13.42 -16.09 -2.07
C LEU A 156 -13.14 -16.60 -3.49
N GLY A 157 -12.08 -16.14 -4.15
CA GLY A 157 -11.67 -16.67 -5.45
C GLY A 157 -11.38 -18.18 -5.38
N ARG A 158 -10.59 -18.63 -4.40
CA ARG A 158 -10.32 -20.06 -4.18
C ARG A 158 -11.58 -20.87 -3.89
N ALA A 159 -12.55 -20.32 -3.16
CA ALA A 159 -13.80 -21.02 -2.88
C ALA A 159 -14.66 -21.23 -4.14
N ALA A 160 -14.61 -20.27 -5.09
CA ALA A 160 -15.27 -20.42 -6.38
C ALA A 160 -14.62 -21.54 -7.22
N GLU A 161 -13.28 -21.57 -7.29
CA GLU A 161 -12.52 -22.58 -8.03
C GLU A 161 -12.57 -23.97 -7.41
N TYR A 162 -12.65 -24.08 -6.08
CA TYR A 162 -12.79 -25.37 -5.42
C TYR A 162 -13.99 -26.19 -5.91
N ARG A 163 -15.02 -25.50 -6.45
CA ARG A 163 -16.19 -26.17 -7.09
C ARG A 163 -15.92 -26.65 -8.52
N ASP A 164 -14.90 -26.10 -9.20
CA ASP A 164 -14.62 -26.36 -10.63
C ASP A 164 -13.43 -27.33 -10.83
N ASP A 165 -13.01 -28.07 -9.80
CA ASP A 165 -11.82 -28.93 -9.80
C ASP A 165 -10.51 -28.20 -10.22
N GLU A 166 -10.51 -26.87 -10.22
CA GLU A 166 -9.30 -26.09 -10.42
C GLU A 166 -8.50 -25.97 -9.13
N THR A 167 -7.17 -25.91 -9.26
CA THR A 167 -6.29 -25.85 -8.10
C THR A 167 -6.26 -24.42 -7.54
N GLY A 168 -6.30 -24.27 -6.22
CA GLY A 168 -6.28 -22.93 -5.59
C GLY A 168 -5.03 -22.10 -5.89
N ASN A 169 -4.04 -22.65 -6.60
CA ASN A 169 -2.84 -21.94 -7.08
C ASN A 169 -3.10 -21.19 -8.40
N HIS A 170 -4.11 -21.58 -9.17
CA HIS A 170 -4.50 -20.86 -10.40
C HIS A 170 -4.80 -19.38 -10.13
N VAL A 171 -5.65 -19.03 -9.16
CA VAL A 171 -5.96 -17.64 -8.83
C VAL A 171 -4.72 -16.82 -8.48
N LEU A 172 -3.74 -17.45 -7.81
CA LEU A 172 -2.47 -16.79 -7.46
C LEU A 172 -1.65 -16.53 -8.72
N ARG A 173 -1.49 -17.55 -9.56
CA ARG A 173 -0.73 -17.43 -10.82
C ARG A 173 -1.34 -16.38 -11.75
N VAL A 174 -2.65 -16.44 -11.98
CA VAL A 174 -3.37 -15.44 -12.80
C VAL A 174 -3.18 -14.03 -12.26
N GLY A 175 -3.25 -13.84 -10.93
CA GLY A 175 -2.98 -12.56 -10.31
C GLY A 175 -1.56 -12.05 -10.60
N HIS A 176 -0.54 -12.89 -10.39
CA HIS A 176 0.86 -12.52 -10.63
C HIS A 176 1.14 -12.25 -12.11
N TYR A 177 0.65 -13.10 -13.00
CA TYR A 177 0.82 -12.88 -14.46
C TYR A 177 0.17 -11.57 -14.90
N SER A 178 -1.04 -11.28 -14.40
CA SER A 178 -1.73 -10.04 -14.70
C SER A 178 -0.96 -8.81 -14.23
N ARG A 179 -0.36 -8.85 -13.04
CA ARG A 179 0.50 -7.76 -12.54
C ARG A 179 1.71 -7.56 -13.45
N LEU A 180 2.43 -8.62 -13.77
CA LEU A 180 3.63 -8.56 -14.60
C LEU A 180 3.33 -8.00 -16.00
N ILE A 181 2.23 -8.44 -16.63
CA ILE A 181 1.78 -7.91 -17.92
C ILE A 181 1.44 -6.43 -17.80
N ALA A 182 0.70 -6.03 -16.75
CA ALA A 182 0.31 -4.65 -16.50
C ALA A 182 1.53 -3.72 -16.32
N GLU A 183 2.50 -4.12 -15.51
CA GLU A 183 3.74 -3.36 -15.26
C GLU A 183 4.56 -3.22 -16.54
N THR A 184 4.72 -4.31 -17.31
CA THR A 184 5.45 -4.30 -18.58
C THR A 184 4.74 -3.50 -19.65
N HIS A 185 3.40 -3.43 -19.63
CA HIS A 185 2.61 -2.57 -20.50
C HIS A 185 2.73 -1.08 -20.11
N GLY A 186 3.26 -0.75 -18.94
CA GLY A 186 3.50 0.63 -18.48
C GLY A 186 2.53 1.15 -17.43
N LEU A 187 1.71 0.29 -16.81
CA LEU A 187 0.91 0.68 -15.66
C LEU A 187 1.82 0.89 -14.44
N GLY A 188 1.56 1.97 -13.70
CA GLY A 188 2.28 2.23 -12.46
C GLY A 188 1.96 1.20 -11.36
N GLN A 189 2.84 1.09 -10.38
CA GLN A 189 2.80 0.11 -9.29
C GLN A 189 1.45 0.04 -8.54
N LYS A 190 0.77 1.17 -8.36
CA LYS A 190 -0.56 1.21 -7.73
C LYS A 190 -1.61 0.48 -8.58
N ALA A 191 -1.68 0.77 -9.87
CA ALA A 191 -2.69 0.20 -10.77
C ALA A 191 -2.45 -1.30 -11.01
N SER A 192 -1.21 -1.72 -11.26
CA SER A 192 -0.84 -3.13 -11.40
C SER A 192 -1.09 -3.93 -10.12
N GLY A 193 -0.85 -3.32 -8.94
CA GLY A 193 -1.17 -3.92 -7.65
C GLY A 193 -2.68 -4.12 -7.43
N ILE A 194 -3.52 -3.20 -7.92
CA ILE A 194 -4.98 -3.36 -7.88
C ILE A 194 -5.42 -4.52 -8.77
N ILE A 195 -4.90 -4.64 -10.00
CA ILE A 195 -5.21 -5.74 -10.92
C ILE A 195 -4.78 -7.08 -10.29
N PHE A 196 -3.59 -7.16 -9.71
CA PHE A 196 -3.12 -8.34 -8.97
C PHE A 196 -4.10 -8.80 -7.89
N ALA A 197 -4.60 -7.86 -7.08
CA ALA A 197 -5.50 -8.16 -5.98
C ALA A 197 -6.93 -8.48 -6.45
N ALA A 198 -7.36 -7.96 -7.60
CA ALA A 198 -8.70 -8.12 -8.17
C ALA A 198 -8.85 -9.38 -9.05
N ALA A 199 -7.80 -9.77 -9.79
CA ALA A 199 -7.82 -10.90 -10.71
C ALA A 199 -8.32 -12.22 -10.10
N PRO A 200 -8.02 -12.57 -8.82
CA PRO A 200 -8.57 -13.75 -8.16
C PRO A 200 -10.09 -13.87 -8.17
N MET A 201 -10.82 -12.78 -8.42
CA MET A 201 -12.29 -12.77 -8.43
C MET A 201 -12.90 -12.91 -9.83
N HIS A 202 -12.10 -13.12 -10.89
CA HIS A 202 -12.61 -13.17 -12.26
C HIS A 202 -13.74 -14.19 -12.42
N ASP A 203 -13.61 -15.34 -11.82
CA ASP A 203 -14.50 -16.49 -11.91
C ASP A 203 -15.43 -16.69 -10.69
N VAL A 204 -15.53 -15.71 -9.78
CA VAL A 204 -16.38 -15.81 -8.59
C VAL A 204 -17.85 -16.15 -8.91
N GLY A 205 -18.33 -15.77 -10.07
CA GLY A 205 -19.69 -16.05 -10.52
C GLY A 205 -19.99 -17.51 -10.84
N LYS A 206 -18.98 -18.37 -10.98
CA LYS A 206 -19.15 -19.82 -11.08
C LYS A 206 -19.91 -20.41 -9.87
N ILE A 207 -19.90 -19.71 -8.73
CA ILE A 207 -20.71 -20.05 -7.54
C ILE A 207 -22.20 -20.15 -7.90
N GLY A 208 -22.70 -19.34 -8.82
CA GLY A 208 -24.09 -19.32 -9.28
C GLY A 208 -24.42 -20.37 -10.34
N ILE A 209 -23.44 -21.08 -10.90
CA ILE A 209 -23.66 -22.10 -11.92
C ILE A 209 -23.99 -23.45 -11.24
N ARG A 210 -24.98 -24.16 -11.78
CA ARG A 210 -25.44 -25.48 -11.25
C ARG A 210 -24.35 -26.54 -11.46
N ASP A 211 -24.15 -27.42 -10.47
CA ASP A 211 -23.14 -28.50 -10.55
C ASP A 211 -23.32 -29.41 -11.77
N ALA A 212 -24.58 -29.67 -12.17
CA ALA A 212 -24.88 -30.48 -13.36
C ALA A 212 -24.27 -29.89 -14.66
N ILE A 213 -23.99 -28.60 -14.70
CA ILE A 213 -23.36 -27.92 -15.84
C ILE A 213 -21.86 -27.67 -15.55
N LEU A 214 -21.53 -27.14 -14.37
CA LEU A 214 -20.16 -26.81 -13.98
C LEU A 214 -19.26 -28.05 -13.98
N LEU A 215 -19.74 -29.15 -13.41
CA LEU A 215 -18.99 -30.40 -13.23
C LEU A 215 -19.34 -31.47 -14.29
N LYS A 216 -19.98 -31.10 -15.40
CA LYS A 216 -20.39 -32.04 -16.43
C LYS A 216 -19.19 -32.74 -17.05
N PRO A 217 -19.11 -34.10 -16.98
CA PRO A 217 -18.03 -34.83 -17.66
C PRO A 217 -18.27 -34.84 -19.16
N GLY A 218 -17.68 -33.88 -19.89
CA GLY A 218 -17.77 -33.79 -21.33
C GLY A 218 -18.09 -32.41 -21.85
N LYS A 219 -18.47 -32.30 -23.13
CA LYS A 219 -18.77 -31.02 -23.75
C LYS A 219 -20.15 -30.52 -23.34
N LEU A 220 -20.27 -29.23 -23.06
CA LEU A 220 -21.55 -28.56 -22.86
C LEU A 220 -22.30 -28.46 -24.19
N ASP A 221 -23.62 -28.67 -24.16
CA ASP A 221 -24.48 -28.35 -25.28
C ASP A 221 -24.80 -26.84 -25.36
N ALA A 222 -25.54 -26.41 -26.38
CA ALA A 222 -25.81 -25.00 -26.61
C ALA A 222 -26.58 -24.34 -25.45
N ALA A 223 -27.54 -25.02 -24.84
CA ALA A 223 -28.32 -24.49 -23.73
C ALA A 223 -27.49 -24.41 -22.44
N GLU A 224 -26.66 -25.40 -22.18
CA GLU A 224 -25.74 -25.41 -21.05
C GLU A 224 -24.67 -24.30 -21.20
N TRP A 225 -24.20 -24.07 -22.42
CA TRP A 225 -23.27 -22.95 -22.71
C TRP A 225 -23.91 -21.58 -22.42
N GLU A 226 -25.19 -21.39 -22.75
CA GLU A 226 -25.89 -20.14 -22.41
C GLU A 226 -25.95 -19.92 -20.88
N VAL A 227 -26.09 -20.99 -20.09
CA VAL A 227 -26.03 -20.89 -18.62
C VAL A 227 -24.60 -20.61 -18.15
N MET A 228 -23.60 -21.31 -18.68
CA MET A 228 -22.20 -21.11 -18.32
C MET A 228 -21.74 -19.67 -18.59
N ARG A 229 -22.13 -19.07 -19.70
CA ARG A 229 -21.81 -17.67 -20.06
C ARG A 229 -22.41 -16.62 -19.13
N GLN A 230 -23.23 -17.01 -18.16
CA GLN A 230 -23.80 -16.08 -17.19
C GLN A 230 -22.85 -15.79 -16.03
N HIS A 231 -21.80 -16.65 -15.78
CA HIS A 231 -20.93 -16.45 -14.62
C HIS A 231 -20.26 -15.06 -14.58
N PRO A 232 -19.87 -14.39 -15.69
CA PRO A 232 -19.34 -13.03 -15.61
C PRO A 232 -20.34 -12.03 -15.01
N ALA A 233 -21.60 -12.11 -15.44
CA ALA A 233 -22.65 -11.23 -14.92
C ALA A 233 -23.01 -11.56 -13.47
N ILE A 234 -23.11 -12.85 -13.12
CA ILE A 234 -23.32 -13.30 -11.75
C ILE A 234 -22.17 -12.85 -10.84
N GLY A 235 -20.93 -12.97 -11.30
CA GLY A 235 -19.77 -12.51 -10.55
C GLY A 235 -19.78 -11.01 -10.30
N ALA A 236 -20.14 -10.22 -11.31
CA ALA A 236 -20.30 -8.78 -11.16
C ALA A 236 -21.43 -8.41 -10.19
N GLU A 237 -22.51 -9.20 -10.13
CA GLU A 237 -23.60 -9.04 -9.16
C GLU A 237 -23.15 -9.40 -7.74
N ILE A 238 -22.40 -10.50 -7.57
CA ILE A 238 -21.83 -10.91 -6.27
C ILE A 238 -20.86 -9.84 -5.72
N ILE A 239 -20.01 -9.28 -6.57
CA ILE A 239 -19.07 -8.22 -6.18
C ILE A 239 -19.83 -6.93 -5.84
N GLY A 240 -20.90 -6.65 -6.57
CA GLY A 240 -21.75 -5.48 -6.37
C GLY A 240 -21.11 -4.17 -6.85
N ASP A 241 -21.80 -3.07 -6.61
CA ASP A 241 -21.33 -1.73 -6.87
C ASP A 241 -20.71 -1.14 -5.59
N HIS A 242 -19.51 -0.57 -5.69
CA HIS A 242 -18.76 -0.09 -4.53
C HIS A 242 -17.77 1.01 -4.93
N ASP A 243 -17.49 1.96 -4.02
CA ASP A 243 -16.54 3.07 -4.26
C ASP A 243 -15.06 2.65 -4.21
N SER A 244 -14.75 1.41 -3.85
CA SER A 244 -13.37 0.90 -3.79
C SER A 244 -12.82 0.60 -5.17
N ASP A 245 -11.70 1.22 -5.56
CA ASP A 245 -10.97 0.93 -6.81
C ASP A 245 -10.77 -0.58 -7.02
N LEU A 246 -10.46 -1.32 -5.93
CA LEU A 246 -10.24 -2.77 -5.97
C LEU A 246 -11.50 -3.54 -6.38
N LEU A 247 -12.64 -3.23 -5.78
CA LEU A 247 -13.90 -3.93 -6.09
C LEU A 247 -14.46 -3.51 -7.45
N GLN A 248 -14.29 -2.25 -7.84
CA GLN A 248 -14.64 -1.80 -9.20
C GLN A 248 -13.81 -2.55 -10.25
N THR A 249 -12.49 -2.65 -10.04
CA THR A 249 -11.61 -3.41 -10.93
C THR A 249 -11.98 -4.89 -10.97
N ALA A 250 -12.27 -5.51 -9.81
CA ALA A 250 -12.69 -6.92 -9.74
C ALA A 250 -14.02 -7.14 -10.49
N ARG A 251 -14.98 -6.25 -10.32
CA ARG A 251 -16.26 -6.29 -11.06
C ARG A 251 -16.06 -6.15 -12.55
N SER A 252 -15.21 -5.21 -12.98
CA SER A 252 -14.83 -5.01 -14.39
C SER A 252 -14.16 -6.27 -14.96
N ILE A 253 -13.20 -6.85 -14.27
CA ILE A 253 -12.53 -8.09 -14.66
C ILE A 253 -13.56 -9.22 -14.79
N SER A 254 -14.40 -9.44 -13.77
CA SER A 254 -15.41 -10.50 -13.81
C SER A 254 -16.33 -10.38 -15.02
N LEU A 255 -16.75 -9.15 -15.37
CA LEU A 255 -17.61 -8.90 -16.52
C LEU A 255 -16.89 -9.08 -17.87
N THR A 256 -15.57 -8.90 -17.95
CA THR A 256 -14.93 -8.66 -19.26
C THR A 256 -13.77 -9.59 -19.59
N HIS A 257 -13.35 -10.50 -18.70
CA HIS A 257 -12.23 -11.42 -18.94
C HIS A 257 -12.52 -12.45 -20.06
N HIS A 258 -13.77 -12.65 -20.44
CA HIS A 258 -14.18 -13.47 -21.58
C HIS A 258 -14.55 -12.66 -22.85
N GLU A 259 -14.40 -11.33 -22.79
CA GLU A 259 -14.48 -10.54 -24.01
C GLU A 259 -13.27 -10.81 -24.92
N ARG A 260 -13.48 -10.62 -26.22
CA ARG A 260 -12.46 -10.90 -27.23
C ARG A 260 -12.16 -9.63 -28.02
N TRP A 261 -10.91 -9.45 -28.36
CA TRP A 261 -10.47 -8.28 -29.12
C TRP A 261 -11.28 -8.06 -30.42
N ASP A 262 -11.71 -9.15 -31.09
CA ASP A 262 -12.51 -9.12 -32.31
C ASP A 262 -14.01 -8.83 -32.08
N GLY A 263 -14.48 -8.76 -30.83
CA GLY A 263 -15.89 -8.52 -30.47
C GLY A 263 -16.77 -9.78 -30.51
N ARG A 264 -16.16 -10.99 -30.59
CA ARG A 264 -16.88 -12.28 -30.54
C ARG A 264 -16.91 -12.90 -29.16
N GLY A 265 -16.55 -12.13 -28.14
CA GLY A 265 -16.58 -12.53 -26.74
C GLY A 265 -17.97 -12.47 -26.12
N TYR A 266 -18.02 -12.55 -24.82
CA TYR A 266 -19.24 -12.43 -24.01
C TYR A 266 -18.93 -11.79 -22.65
N PRO A 267 -19.91 -11.20 -21.94
CA PRO A 267 -21.35 -11.16 -22.25
C PRO A 267 -21.76 -10.00 -23.17
N ALA A 268 -20.99 -8.90 -23.21
CA ALA A 268 -21.39 -7.64 -23.87
C ALA A 268 -20.91 -7.51 -25.31
N GLN A 269 -20.07 -8.44 -25.80
CA GLN A 269 -19.44 -8.42 -27.12
C GLN A 269 -18.65 -7.13 -27.41
N LEU A 270 -17.96 -6.65 -26.38
CA LEU A 270 -17.07 -5.49 -26.50
C LEU A 270 -15.92 -5.79 -27.47
N LYS A 271 -15.46 -4.76 -28.20
CA LYS A 271 -14.42 -4.91 -29.20
C LYS A 271 -13.25 -3.96 -28.98
N GLY A 272 -12.05 -4.45 -29.15
CA GLY A 272 -10.84 -3.63 -29.10
C GLY A 272 -10.69 -2.93 -27.76
N GLU A 273 -10.38 -1.65 -27.78
CA GLU A 273 -10.19 -0.83 -26.59
C GLU A 273 -11.47 -0.51 -25.80
N ALA A 274 -12.65 -0.85 -26.33
CA ALA A 274 -13.89 -0.78 -25.57
C ALA A 274 -13.93 -1.84 -24.45
N ILE A 275 -13.11 -2.90 -24.55
CA ILE A 275 -12.89 -3.84 -23.45
C ILE A 275 -11.99 -3.16 -22.41
N PRO A 276 -12.37 -3.07 -21.14
CA PRO A 276 -11.53 -2.56 -20.07
C PRO A 276 -10.14 -3.21 -20.07
N LEU A 277 -9.10 -2.41 -19.80
CA LEU A 277 -7.71 -2.85 -19.89
C LEU A 277 -7.43 -4.04 -18.97
N GLU A 278 -7.94 -3.99 -17.74
CA GLU A 278 -7.81 -5.06 -16.75
C GLU A 278 -8.45 -6.38 -17.21
N GLY A 279 -9.58 -6.32 -17.94
CA GLY A 279 -10.22 -7.48 -18.52
C GLY A 279 -9.36 -8.11 -19.62
N ARG A 280 -8.79 -7.28 -20.51
CA ARG A 280 -7.87 -7.75 -21.57
C ARG A 280 -6.61 -8.39 -21.00
N ILE A 281 -6.05 -7.84 -19.92
CA ILE A 281 -4.87 -8.36 -19.23
C ILE A 281 -5.18 -9.74 -18.61
N VAL A 282 -6.28 -9.82 -17.85
CA VAL A 282 -6.66 -11.07 -17.17
C VAL A 282 -7.01 -12.17 -18.16
N ALA A 283 -7.65 -11.84 -19.30
CA ALA A 283 -7.93 -12.81 -20.36
C ALA A 283 -6.66 -13.51 -20.89
N ILE A 284 -5.54 -12.78 -21.04
CA ILE A 284 -4.26 -13.37 -21.44
C ILE A 284 -3.70 -14.27 -20.34
N ALA A 285 -3.71 -13.79 -19.11
CA ALA A 285 -3.18 -14.52 -17.94
C ALA A 285 -3.95 -15.81 -17.69
N ASP A 286 -5.28 -15.75 -17.72
CA ASP A 286 -6.17 -16.90 -17.49
C ASP A 286 -6.00 -17.96 -18.60
N VAL A 287 -6.06 -17.57 -19.87
CA VAL A 287 -5.92 -18.52 -20.98
C VAL A 287 -4.52 -19.15 -20.98
N PHE A 288 -3.46 -18.40 -20.66
CA PHE A 288 -2.12 -18.98 -20.55
C PHE A 288 -2.07 -20.03 -19.45
N ASP A 289 -2.56 -19.71 -18.25
CA ASP A 289 -2.59 -20.65 -17.14
C ASP A 289 -3.45 -21.89 -17.46
N ALA A 290 -4.59 -21.70 -18.08
CA ALA A 290 -5.48 -22.78 -18.51
C ALA A 290 -4.83 -23.73 -19.58
N LEU A 291 -3.92 -23.24 -20.37
CA LEU A 291 -3.21 -24.06 -21.37
C LEU A 291 -2.11 -24.88 -20.72
N ILE A 292 -1.36 -24.32 -19.78
CA ILE A 292 -0.21 -24.99 -19.14
C ILE A 292 -0.60 -25.83 -17.92
N SER A 293 -1.83 -25.66 -17.38
CA SER A 293 -2.34 -26.42 -16.24
C SER A 293 -3.00 -27.71 -16.69
N ARG A 294 -2.83 -28.77 -15.88
CA ARG A 294 -3.51 -30.04 -16.09
C ARG A 294 -4.97 -29.92 -15.64
N ARG A 295 -5.93 -30.24 -16.52
CA ARG A 295 -7.36 -30.32 -16.20
C ARG A 295 -7.85 -31.77 -16.28
N PRO A 296 -8.95 -32.15 -15.59
CA PRO A 296 -9.45 -33.55 -15.57
C PRO A 296 -9.66 -34.15 -16.97
N TYR A 297 -10.00 -33.31 -17.94
CA TYR A 297 -10.37 -33.73 -19.29
C TYR A 297 -9.34 -33.37 -20.36
N LYS A 298 -8.18 -32.72 -19.97
CA LYS A 298 -7.18 -32.26 -20.94
C LYS A 298 -5.78 -32.29 -20.33
N PRO A 299 -4.81 -32.97 -20.96
CA PRO A 299 -3.41 -32.87 -20.57
C PRO A 299 -2.92 -31.42 -20.74
N ALA A 300 -2.01 -30.97 -19.86
CA ALA A 300 -1.33 -29.69 -20.01
C ALA A 300 -0.54 -29.64 -21.33
N TYR A 301 -0.61 -28.52 -22.02
CA TYR A 301 0.33 -28.23 -23.12
C TYR A 301 1.69 -27.85 -22.52
N ASN A 302 2.76 -28.08 -23.28
CA ASN A 302 4.03 -27.46 -22.94
C ASN A 302 3.99 -25.96 -23.25
N VAL A 303 4.94 -25.22 -22.70
CA VAL A 303 4.99 -23.76 -22.83
C VAL A 303 5.07 -23.33 -24.30
N ASP A 304 5.92 -23.98 -25.11
CA ASP A 304 6.11 -23.60 -26.52
C ASP A 304 4.83 -23.77 -27.35
N ASP A 305 4.09 -24.83 -27.13
CA ASP A 305 2.83 -25.05 -27.85
C ASP A 305 1.74 -24.11 -27.36
N SER A 306 1.72 -23.80 -26.05
CA SER A 306 0.82 -22.77 -25.49
C SER A 306 1.07 -21.41 -26.13
N LEU A 307 2.32 -21.01 -26.26
CA LEU A 307 2.69 -19.74 -26.92
C LEU A 307 2.28 -19.71 -28.40
N LYS A 308 2.44 -20.80 -29.13
CA LYS A 308 1.95 -20.89 -30.53
C LYS A 308 0.44 -20.74 -30.63
N ILE A 309 -0.31 -21.39 -29.74
CA ILE A 309 -1.78 -21.30 -29.68
C ILE A 309 -2.21 -19.85 -29.40
N MET A 310 -1.57 -19.19 -28.43
CA MET A 310 -1.89 -17.81 -28.08
C MET A 310 -1.50 -16.83 -29.20
N ALA A 311 -0.34 -17.00 -29.82
CA ALA A 311 0.11 -16.17 -30.93
C ALA A 311 -0.84 -16.25 -32.15
N ALA A 312 -1.40 -17.42 -32.42
CA ALA A 312 -2.39 -17.59 -33.47
C ALA A 312 -3.71 -16.86 -33.21
N GLN A 313 -3.96 -16.43 -31.96
CA GLN A 313 -5.15 -15.71 -31.54
C GLN A 313 -4.91 -14.22 -31.30
N GLU A 314 -3.72 -13.72 -31.55
CA GLU A 314 -3.38 -12.30 -31.47
C GLU A 314 -4.21 -11.50 -32.48
N GLY A 315 -4.78 -10.36 -32.06
CA GLY A 315 -5.67 -9.54 -32.89
C GLY A 315 -7.09 -10.09 -33.08
N SER A 316 -7.35 -11.33 -32.62
CA SER A 316 -8.68 -11.93 -32.61
C SER A 316 -9.22 -12.13 -31.18
N HIS A 317 -8.56 -12.91 -30.36
CA HIS A 317 -8.90 -13.08 -28.95
C HIS A 317 -8.18 -12.02 -28.10
N PHE A 318 -6.89 -11.85 -28.32
CA PHE A 318 -6.03 -11.04 -27.48
C PHE A 318 -5.66 -9.70 -28.11
N ASP A 319 -5.52 -8.69 -27.27
CA ASP A 319 -4.94 -7.39 -27.62
C ASP A 319 -3.47 -7.56 -28.03
N PRO A 320 -3.08 -7.13 -29.25
CA PRO A 320 -1.70 -7.27 -29.72
C PRO A 320 -0.65 -6.56 -28.85
N ALA A 321 -0.99 -5.37 -28.30
CA ALA A 321 -0.06 -4.63 -27.45
C ALA A 321 0.19 -5.35 -26.10
N LEU A 322 -0.84 -5.98 -25.56
CA LEU A 322 -0.72 -6.76 -24.33
C LEU A 322 -0.03 -8.11 -24.57
N MET A 323 -0.22 -8.72 -25.75
CA MET A 323 0.54 -9.91 -26.15
C MET A 323 2.03 -9.61 -26.27
N ASP A 324 2.41 -8.42 -26.73
CA ASP A 324 3.81 -7.99 -26.74
C ASP A 324 4.37 -7.82 -25.32
N ALA A 325 3.60 -7.21 -24.41
CA ALA A 325 3.96 -7.10 -22.99
C ALA A 325 4.10 -8.49 -22.33
N PHE A 326 3.17 -9.41 -22.59
CA PHE A 326 3.21 -10.79 -22.10
C PHE A 326 4.48 -11.51 -22.57
N ARG A 327 4.87 -11.42 -23.86
CA ARG A 327 6.10 -12.03 -24.38
C ARG A 327 7.35 -11.47 -23.71
N LYS A 328 7.38 -10.16 -23.44
CA LYS A 328 8.54 -9.52 -22.80
C LYS A 328 8.73 -9.95 -21.34
N THR A 329 7.65 -10.23 -20.64
CA THR A 329 7.67 -10.65 -19.22
C THR A 329 7.54 -12.18 -19.04
N LEU A 330 7.65 -12.94 -20.13
CA LEU A 330 7.52 -14.40 -20.06
C LEU A 330 8.51 -15.08 -19.11
N PRO A 331 9.80 -14.68 -19.02
CA PRO A 331 10.73 -15.30 -18.06
C PRO A 331 10.20 -15.22 -16.62
N GLU A 332 9.74 -14.05 -16.19
CA GLU A 332 9.20 -13.82 -14.85
C GLU A 332 7.88 -14.59 -14.62
N ILE A 333 7.06 -14.72 -15.67
CA ILE A 333 5.84 -15.54 -15.65
C ILE A 333 6.18 -17.01 -15.42
N LEU A 334 7.23 -17.53 -16.04
CA LEU A 334 7.70 -18.91 -15.85
C LEU A 334 8.26 -19.13 -14.44
N ASP A 335 8.91 -18.13 -13.87
CA ASP A 335 9.36 -18.21 -12.47
C ASP A 335 8.16 -18.32 -11.51
N VAL A 336 7.14 -17.50 -11.70
CA VAL A 336 5.89 -17.60 -10.93
C VAL A 336 5.20 -18.96 -11.12
N MET A 337 5.15 -19.47 -12.36
CA MET A 337 4.60 -20.80 -12.65
C MET A 337 5.30 -21.90 -11.83
N ASN A 338 6.62 -21.84 -11.72
CA ASN A 338 7.41 -22.80 -10.97
C ASN A 338 7.22 -22.64 -9.45
N GLU A 339 7.15 -21.41 -8.97
CA GLU A 339 6.96 -21.09 -7.54
C GLU A 339 5.59 -21.57 -7.03
N TYR A 340 4.53 -21.37 -7.82
CA TYR A 340 3.14 -21.73 -7.49
C TYR A 340 2.72 -23.01 -8.22
N ALA A 341 3.64 -23.93 -8.49
CA ALA A 341 3.32 -25.22 -9.10
C ALA A 341 2.37 -26.04 -8.21
N ASP A 342 1.45 -26.78 -8.83
CA ASP A 342 0.49 -27.62 -8.11
C ASP A 342 1.19 -28.86 -7.57
N GLU A 343 1.42 -28.92 -6.26
CA GLU A 343 1.88 -30.15 -5.59
C GLU A 343 0.75 -31.19 -5.58
N LYS A 344 1.04 -32.42 -5.99
CA LYS A 344 0.10 -33.53 -5.96
C LYS A 344 -0.45 -33.73 -4.53
N GLY A 345 -1.66 -33.25 -4.27
CA GLY A 345 -2.45 -33.62 -3.10
C GLY A 345 -2.24 -32.81 -1.82
N ALA A 346 -1.59 -31.65 -1.83
CA ALA A 346 -1.44 -30.82 -0.65
C ALA A 346 -2.19 -29.50 -0.78
N LEU A 347 -3.14 -29.28 0.12
CA LEU A 347 -3.63 -27.94 0.48
C LEU A 347 -2.49 -27.20 1.22
N THR A 348 -1.56 -26.60 0.50
CA THR A 348 -0.45 -25.90 1.15
C THR A 348 -0.78 -24.42 1.30
N ASP A 349 -0.81 -23.98 2.55
CA ASP A 349 -1.00 -22.59 3.02
C ASP A 349 0.28 -21.72 2.86
N ARG A 350 1.24 -22.16 1.99
CA ARG A 350 2.58 -21.56 1.87
C ARG A 350 2.62 -20.15 1.25
N GLY A 351 1.59 -19.72 0.55
CA GLY A 351 1.55 -18.41 -0.12
C GLY A 351 1.18 -17.21 0.74
N LEU A 352 1.01 -17.36 2.06
CA LEU A 352 0.35 -16.34 2.89
C LEU A 352 1.32 -15.34 3.57
N VAL A 353 2.62 -15.52 3.53
CA VAL A 353 3.56 -14.74 4.37
C VAL A 353 4.74 -14.11 3.61
N ALA A 354 5.02 -14.50 2.37
CA ALA A 354 6.29 -14.17 1.72
C ALA A 354 6.38 -12.81 0.99
N ASP A 355 5.27 -12.15 0.66
CA ASP A 355 5.28 -10.99 -0.27
C ASP A 355 5.30 -9.59 0.38
N PHE A 356 5.61 -9.44 1.66
CA PHE A 356 5.64 -8.13 2.33
C PHE A 356 7.01 -7.74 2.92
N GLY A 357 8.09 -8.30 2.41
CA GLY A 357 9.46 -7.98 2.77
C GLY A 357 10.23 -7.32 1.63
N GLY A 358 9.81 -6.14 1.20
CA GLY A 358 10.51 -5.36 0.18
C GLY A 358 10.26 -3.87 0.34
N ASP A 359 11.22 -3.24 0.99
CA ASP A 359 11.58 -1.81 1.00
C ASP A 359 10.57 -0.81 1.56
N ALA A 360 10.94 -0.36 2.78
CA ALA A 360 10.49 0.86 3.44
C ALA A 360 11.13 2.11 2.81
#